data_4f995efcbb684f94f35bbbf23767a199
#
_entry.id   4f995efcbb684f94f35bbbf23767a199
#
_cell.length_a   1.000
_cell.length_b   1.000
_cell.length_c   1.000
_cell.angle_alpha   90.00
_cell.angle_beta   90.00
_cell.angle_gamma   90.00
#
_symmetry.space_group_name_H-M   'P 1'
#
loop_
_entity.id
_entity.type
_entity.pdbx_description
1 polymer ?
#
loop_
_entity_poly.entity_id
_entity_poly.type
_entity_poly.pdbx_seq_one_letter_code
_entity_poly.pdbx_strand_id
1 'polypeptide(L)'
;MNQQTITLAVAAMNAVHDTERNLDKYARFVAEAAAKDARLLVLPEQSLQGYLYHLNHALSPEEMNYHYDHAEPVPGPSTERVAALAREANMYIVFGMTEKVAVSSAGVLYNSAVLVGPEGLIGVYRKVHAPGDEYHVFRQGKDWPVFDTEIGCLGLHICYDLRFPEAARELALKGAQIIILPTAWPQNVGAQYDLFDRARAAENECWFLSSNQVGTCDQGQLTYYGHSRIIGPLGNIVADTGEDEGLATAEVPRDRLRRRQWGTLNIFRDRRPETYTSLASEDIYHALGPTETESL
;
A
#
# COMPACT_ATOMS: atom_id res chain seq x y z
N MET A 1 10.57 24.33 -17.16
CA MET A 1 11.37 24.62 -15.92
C MET A 1 11.58 23.28 -15.21
N ASN A 2 12.84 22.85 -15.02
CA ASN A 2 13.10 21.63 -14.26
C ASN A 2 12.78 21.89 -12.80
N GLN A 3 11.60 21.47 -12.32
CA GLN A 3 11.31 21.51 -10.89
C GLN A 3 12.34 20.62 -10.17
N GLN A 4 13.11 21.21 -9.26
CA GLN A 4 14.12 20.50 -8.49
C GLN A 4 13.49 19.59 -7.42
N THR A 5 12.22 19.83 -7.08
CA THR A 5 11.44 19.04 -6.11
C THR A 5 10.14 18.53 -6.73
N ILE A 6 9.58 17.48 -6.12
CA ILE A 6 8.22 17.01 -6.35
C ILE A 6 7.48 16.95 -5.02
N THR A 7 6.20 17.26 -5.01
CA THR A 7 5.35 17.09 -3.84
C THR A 7 4.68 15.72 -3.89
N LEU A 8 4.82 14.97 -2.79
CA LEU A 8 4.17 13.68 -2.56
C LEU A 8 3.10 13.87 -1.49
N ALA A 9 2.01 13.11 -1.59
CA ALA A 9 0.88 13.17 -0.67
C ALA A 9 0.43 11.77 -0.23
N VAL A 10 0.03 11.65 1.03
CA VAL A 10 -0.63 10.46 1.60
C VAL A 10 -1.89 10.90 2.34
N ALA A 11 -2.97 10.15 2.17
CA ALA A 11 -4.23 10.40 2.87
C ALA A 11 -4.43 9.39 3.99
N ALA A 12 -4.91 9.88 5.14
CA ALA A 12 -5.55 9.05 6.15
C ALA A 12 -7.06 9.16 5.95
N MET A 13 -7.75 8.05 5.74
CA MET A 13 -9.15 8.04 5.35
C MET A 13 -9.93 6.97 6.12
N ASN A 14 -11.09 7.33 6.65
CA ASN A 14 -12.07 6.37 7.13
C ASN A 14 -12.91 5.88 5.94
N ALA A 15 -12.59 4.68 5.41
CA ALA A 15 -13.38 4.06 4.36
C ALA A 15 -14.60 3.36 4.95
N VAL A 16 -15.73 3.52 4.29
CA VAL A 16 -17.02 2.90 4.67
C VAL A 16 -17.44 1.87 3.62
N HIS A 17 -18.38 0.98 3.95
CA HIS A 17 -18.92 0.00 3.00
C HIS A 17 -19.96 0.67 2.05
N ASP A 18 -19.46 1.69 1.32
CA ASP A 18 -20.20 2.44 0.31
C ASP A 18 -19.23 3.04 -0.70
N THR A 19 -19.14 2.41 -1.87
CA THR A 19 -18.21 2.78 -2.93
C THR A 19 -18.38 4.22 -3.40
N GLU A 20 -19.62 4.71 -3.53
CA GLU A 20 -19.87 6.08 -4.00
C GLU A 20 -19.39 7.12 -2.99
N ARG A 21 -19.68 6.93 -1.70
CA ARG A 21 -19.18 7.82 -0.64
C ARG A 21 -17.65 7.81 -0.56
N ASN A 22 -17.02 6.67 -0.79
CA ASN A 22 -15.56 6.58 -0.80
C ASN A 22 -14.97 7.28 -2.04
N LEU A 23 -15.62 7.18 -3.20
CA LEU A 23 -15.21 7.93 -4.40
C LEU A 23 -15.36 9.44 -4.24
N ASP A 24 -16.40 9.91 -3.54
CA ASP A 24 -16.53 11.33 -3.19
C ASP A 24 -15.37 11.80 -2.28
N LYS A 25 -14.96 10.97 -1.32
CA LYS A 25 -13.77 11.25 -0.50
C LYS A 25 -12.50 11.26 -1.35
N TYR A 26 -12.36 10.35 -2.31
CA TYR A 26 -11.22 10.35 -3.24
C TYR A 26 -11.15 11.67 -4.02
N ALA A 27 -12.28 12.12 -4.59
CA ALA A 27 -12.32 13.40 -5.32
C ALA A 27 -11.91 14.58 -4.43
N ARG A 28 -12.34 14.61 -3.18
CA ARG A 28 -11.92 15.62 -2.19
C ARG A 28 -10.40 15.56 -1.95
N PHE A 29 -9.84 14.39 -1.64
CA PHE A 29 -8.40 14.25 -1.39
C PHE A 29 -7.56 14.59 -2.62
N VAL A 30 -8.03 14.25 -3.83
CA VAL A 30 -7.37 14.65 -5.07
C VAL A 30 -7.36 16.16 -5.22
N ALA A 31 -8.48 16.85 -4.96
CA ALA A 31 -8.54 18.30 -5.02
C ALA A 31 -7.62 18.96 -3.97
N GLU A 32 -7.61 18.44 -2.74
CA GLU A 32 -6.72 18.92 -1.66
C GLU A 32 -5.24 18.73 -2.01
N ALA A 33 -4.88 17.57 -2.58
CA ALA A 33 -3.51 17.27 -3.01
C ALA A 33 -3.09 18.13 -4.21
N ALA A 34 -3.98 18.34 -5.18
CA ALA A 34 -3.75 19.20 -6.33
C ALA A 34 -3.52 20.65 -5.93
N ALA A 35 -4.26 21.16 -4.92
CA ALA A 35 -4.06 22.50 -4.38
C ALA A 35 -2.68 22.71 -3.70
N LYS A 36 -1.95 21.61 -3.45
CA LYS A 36 -0.58 21.58 -2.90
C LYS A 36 0.45 21.17 -3.95
N ASP A 37 0.10 21.19 -5.23
CA ASP A 37 0.94 20.77 -6.36
C ASP A 37 1.48 19.33 -6.22
N ALA A 38 0.75 18.43 -5.57
CA ALA A 38 1.16 17.05 -5.41
C ALA A 38 1.18 16.31 -6.76
N ARG A 39 2.20 15.50 -6.98
CA ARG A 39 2.36 14.68 -8.18
C ARG A 39 2.06 13.19 -7.92
N LEU A 40 1.91 12.81 -6.66
CA LEU A 40 1.50 11.47 -6.22
C LEU A 40 0.60 11.62 -5.00
N LEU A 41 -0.54 10.92 -5.03
CA LEU A 41 -1.43 10.72 -3.89
C LEU A 41 -1.56 9.23 -3.62
N VAL A 42 -1.42 8.83 -2.36
CA VAL A 42 -1.67 7.46 -1.90
C VAL A 42 -2.91 7.44 -1.03
N LEU A 43 -3.83 6.54 -1.30
CA LEU A 43 -5.06 6.27 -0.58
C LEU A 43 -4.97 4.88 0.08
N PRO A 44 -5.72 4.60 1.18
CA PRO A 44 -5.54 3.38 1.96
C PRO A 44 -5.94 2.08 1.25
N GLU A 45 -5.55 0.96 1.88
CA GLU A 45 -5.96 -0.39 1.52
C GLU A 45 -7.46 -0.54 1.53
N GLN A 46 -8.01 -1.18 0.47
CA GLN A 46 -9.44 -1.45 0.28
C GLN A 46 -10.37 -0.26 0.56
N SER A 47 -9.83 0.94 0.41
CA SER A 47 -10.57 2.17 0.68
C SER A 47 -11.64 2.47 -0.37
N LEU A 48 -11.70 1.72 -1.48
CA LEU A 48 -12.75 1.86 -2.48
C LEU A 48 -14.08 1.23 -2.01
N GLN A 49 -14.06 -0.03 -1.57
CA GLN A 49 -15.26 -0.75 -1.14
C GLN A 49 -15.42 -0.85 0.38
N GLY A 50 -14.37 -0.56 1.15
CA GLY A 50 -14.29 -0.82 2.57
C GLY A 50 -13.51 -2.12 2.87
N TYR A 51 -12.92 -2.20 4.07
CA TYR A 51 -12.11 -3.34 4.50
C TYR A 51 -12.98 -4.41 5.18
N LEU A 52 -12.39 -5.58 5.47
CA LEU A 52 -13.03 -6.63 6.26
C LEU A 52 -13.41 -6.12 7.65
N TYR A 53 -14.48 -6.67 8.23
CA TYR A 53 -14.96 -6.28 9.56
C TYR A 53 -14.05 -6.76 10.67
N HIS A 54 -13.40 -7.92 10.47
CA HIS A 54 -12.47 -8.53 11.41
C HIS A 54 -11.36 -9.28 10.68
N LEU A 55 -10.29 -9.58 11.42
CA LEU A 55 -9.17 -10.38 10.91
C LEU A 55 -9.02 -11.76 11.56
N ASN A 56 -9.74 -12.04 12.65
CA ASN A 56 -9.54 -13.25 13.47
C ASN A 56 -10.85 -13.97 13.83
N HIS A 57 -11.92 -13.72 13.08
CA HIS A 57 -13.19 -14.39 13.28
C HIS A 57 -13.67 -14.95 11.95
N ALA A 58 -14.34 -16.08 11.98
CA ALA A 58 -14.94 -16.62 10.77
C ALA A 58 -15.88 -15.59 10.13
N LEU A 59 -15.61 -15.27 8.87
CA LEU A 59 -16.40 -14.30 8.12
C LEU A 59 -17.83 -14.79 8.01
N SER A 60 -18.78 -13.90 8.21
CA SER A 60 -20.18 -14.21 7.95
C SER A 60 -20.42 -14.39 6.44
N PRO A 61 -21.39 -15.21 6.01
CA PRO A 61 -21.77 -15.28 4.61
C PRO A 61 -22.16 -13.93 4.02
N GLU A 62 -22.72 -13.04 4.82
CA GLU A 62 -23.09 -11.68 4.40
C GLU A 62 -21.87 -10.83 4.05
N GLU A 63 -20.83 -10.86 4.89
CA GLU A 63 -19.57 -10.15 4.65
C GLU A 63 -18.83 -10.71 3.42
N MET A 64 -18.77 -12.03 3.28
CA MET A 64 -18.19 -12.67 2.10
C MET A 64 -18.95 -12.26 0.82
N ASN A 65 -20.27 -12.24 0.85
CA ASN A 65 -21.11 -11.81 -0.27
C ASN A 65 -20.90 -10.33 -0.59
N TYR A 66 -20.78 -9.47 0.42
CA TYR A 66 -20.52 -8.04 0.21
C TYR A 66 -19.25 -7.84 -0.64
N HIS A 67 -18.13 -8.44 -0.27
CA HIS A 67 -16.89 -8.30 -1.02
C HIS A 67 -17.00 -8.87 -2.44
N TYR A 68 -17.71 -9.98 -2.61
CA TYR A 68 -17.92 -10.55 -3.94
C TYR A 68 -18.80 -9.70 -4.84
N ASP A 69 -19.88 -9.13 -4.28
CA ASP A 69 -20.89 -8.37 -5.03
C ASP A 69 -20.39 -6.96 -5.41
N HIS A 70 -19.51 -6.37 -4.57
CA HIS A 70 -18.98 -5.02 -4.80
C HIS A 70 -17.59 -5.02 -5.45
N ALA A 71 -16.98 -6.19 -5.68
CA ALA A 71 -15.69 -6.28 -6.35
C ALA A 71 -15.80 -5.90 -7.83
N GLU A 72 -14.82 -5.16 -8.32
CA GLU A 72 -14.75 -4.71 -9.71
C GLU A 72 -13.54 -5.31 -10.44
N PRO A 73 -13.60 -5.48 -11.77
CA PRO A 73 -12.41 -5.78 -12.56
C PRO A 73 -11.47 -4.56 -12.61
N VAL A 74 -10.22 -4.79 -12.97
CA VAL A 74 -9.28 -3.71 -13.32
C VAL A 74 -8.80 -3.94 -14.76
N PRO A 75 -9.07 -2.99 -15.69
CA PRO A 75 -9.87 -1.77 -15.51
C PRO A 75 -11.36 -2.05 -15.27
N GLY A 76 -12.01 -1.14 -14.55
CA GLY A 76 -13.43 -1.20 -14.20
C GLY A 76 -13.99 0.22 -13.97
N PRO A 77 -15.31 0.34 -13.69
CA PRO A 77 -15.96 1.64 -13.58
C PRO A 77 -15.28 2.60 -12.60
N SER A 78 -14.97 2.13 -11.40
CA SER A 78 -14.30 2.96 -10.38
C SER A 78 -12.86 3.27 -10.77
N THR A 79 -12.12 2.33 -11.37
CA THR A 79 -10.77 2.57 -11.88
C THR A 79 -10.76 3.69 -12.92
N GLU A 80 -11.73 3.70 -13.83
CA GLU A 80 -11.84 4.72 -14.87
C GLU A 80 -12.17 6.10 -14.28
N ARG A 81 -13.03 6.16 -13.26
CA ARG A 81 -13.33 7.41 -12.52
C ARG A 81 -12.09 7.97 -11.83
N VAL A 82 -11.32 7.13 -11.13
CA VAL A 82 -10.08 7.56 -10.46
C VAL A 82 -9.03 7.97 -11.50
N ALA A 83 -8.94 7.28 -12.65
CA ALA A 83 -8.06 7.66 -13.76
C ALA A 83 -8.46 9.02 -14.37
N ALA A 84 -9.75 9.36 -14.42
CA ALA A 84 -10.19 10.69 -14.84
C ALA A 84 -9.72 11.77 -13.86
N LEU A 85 -9.89 11.55 -12.55
CA LEU A 85 -9.36 12.46 -11.51
C LEU A 85 -7.84 12.63 -11.62
N ALA A 86 -7.09 11.53 -11.85
CA ALA A 86 -5.65 11.56 -12.02
C ALA A 86 -5.22 12.41 -13.24
N ARG A 87 -5.96 12.29 -14.34
CA ARG A 87 -5.71 13.09 -15.56
C ARG A 87 -6.00 14.57 -15.34
N GLU A 88 -7.14 14.91 -14.74
CA GLU A 88 -7.53 16.30 -14.46
C GLU A 88 -6.54 16.99 -13.50
N ALA A 89 -6.08 16.27 -12.49
CA ALA A 89 -5.12 16.77 -11.51
C ALA A 89 -3.65 16.68 -11.98
N ASN A 90 -3.36 16.07 -13.12
CA ASN A 90 -2.01 15.75 -13.60
C ASN A 90 -1.16 15.05 -12.52
N MET A 91 -1.74 14.01 -11.88
CA MET A 91 -1.22 13.36 -10.68
C MET A 91 -1.25 11.83 -10.85
N TYR A 92 -0.29 11.14 -10.26
CA TYR A 92 -0.36 9.69 -10.02
C TYR A 92 -1.19 9.43 -8.76
N ILE A 93 -2.06 8.42 -8.81
CA ILE A 93 -2.88 8.02 -7.67
C ILE A 93 -2.73 6.52 -7.44
N VAL A 94 -2.42 6.14 -6.21
CA VAL A 94 -2.46 4.74 -5.76
C VAL A 94 -3.62 4.59 -4.79
N PHE A 95 -4.49 3.59 -5.01
CA PHE A 95 -5.62 3.30 -4.14
C PHE A 95 -5.84 1.80 -3.98
N GLY A 96 -6.41 1.40 -2.84
CA GLY A 96 -6.72 0.01 -2.52
C GLY A 96 -8.16 -0.37 -2.87
N MET A 97 -8.34 -1.57 -3.45
CA MET A 97 -9.66 -2.08 -3.81
C MET A 97 -9.75 -3.61 -3.75
N THR A 98 -10.98 -4.11 -3.68
CA THR A 98 -11.30 -5.51 -3.97
C THR A 98 -11.42 -5.68 -5.49
N GLU A 99 -10.42 -6.36 -6.07
CA GLU A 99 -10.40 -6.69 -7.51
C GLU A 99 -11.07 -8.04 -7.76
N LYS A 100 -11.91 -8.12 -8.80
CA LYS A 100 -12.52 -9.35 -9.27
C LYS A 100 -11.97 -9.75 -10.63
N VAL A 101 -11.33 -10.91 -10.67
CA VAL A 101 -10.84 -11.49 -11.92
C VAL A 101 -11.74 -12.66 -12.32
N ALA A 102 -12.28 -12.60 -13.53
CA ALA A 102 -13.09 -13.69 -14.06
C ALA A 102 -12.22 -14.93 -14.35
N VAL A 103 -12.55 -16.05 -13.72
CA VAL A 103 -11.92 -17.34 -13.98
C VAL A 103 -13.05 -18.33 -14.27
N SER A 104 -13.24 -18.67 -15.56
CA SER A 104 -14.39 -19.46 -16.06
C SER A 104 -15.74 -18.85 -15.61
N SER A 105 -16.60 -19.59 -14.92
CA SER A 105 -17.92 -19.10 -14.46
C SER A 105 -17.89 -18.47 -13.06
N ALA A 106 -16.75 -18.52 -12.36
CA ALA A 106 -16.57 -17.96 -11.02
C ALA A 106 -15.56 -16.80 -11.04
N GLY A 107 -15.78 -15.80 -10.21
CA GLY A 107 -14.79 -14.74 -9.97
C GLY A 107 -13.81 -15.14 -8.88
N VAL A 108 -12.59 -14.67 -9.01
CA VAL A 108 -11.56 -14.74 -7.96
C VAL A 108 -11.32 -13.34 -7.45
N LEU A 109 -11.32 -13.16 -6.14
CA LEU A 109 -11.09 -11.87 -5.50
C LEU A 109 -9.61 -11.70 -5.14
N TYR A 110 -9.11 -10.48 -5.27
CA TYR A 110 -7.81 -10.05 -4.79
C TYR A 110 -7.94 -8.76 -4.00
N ASN A 111 -7.14 -8.63 -2.96
CA ASN A 111 -6.85 -7.34 -2.34
C ASN A 111 -5.77 -6.67 -3.20
N SER A 112 -6.13 -5.59 -3.89
CA SER A 112 -5.29 -4.98 -4.92
C SER A 112 -5.01 -3.51 -4.66
N ALA A 113 -3.80 -3.07 -4.97
CA ALA A 113 -3.42 -1.68 -5.10
C ALA A 113 -3.31 -1.32 -6.58
N VAL A 114 -4.07 -0.33 -7.00
CA VAL A 114 -4.12 0.14 -8.38
C VAL A 114 -3.37 1.45 -8.51
N LEU A 115 -2.52 1.55 -9.51
CA LEU A 115 -1.81 2.77 -9.90
C LEU A 115 -2.41 3.32 -11.18
N VAL A 116 -2.91 4.54 -11.11
CA VAL A 116 -3.35 5.33 -12.26
C VAL A 116 -2.51 6.60 -12.35
N GLY A 117 -2.43 7.19 -13.52
CA GLY A 117 -1.71 8.44 -13.78
C GLY A 117 -2.40 9.32 -14.81
N PRO A 118 -1.76 10.41 -15.23
CA PRO A 118 -2.33 11.30 -16.25
C PRO A 118 -2.69 10.59 -17.57
N GLU A 119 -1.98 9.52 -17.89
CA GLU A 119 -2.19 8.67 -19.07
C GLU A 119 -3.26 7.58 -18.88
N GLY A 120 -3.77 7.38 -17.68
CA GLY A 120 -4.77 6.36 -17.33
C GLY A 120 -4.23 5.27 -16.39
N LEU A 121 -4.73 4.03 -16.54
CA LEU A 121 -4.26 2.88 -15.79
C LEU A 121 -2.82 2.53 -16.14
N ILE A 122 -1.96 2.44 -15.12
CA ILE A 122 -0.54 2.07 -15.28
C ILE A 122 -0.32 0.63 -14.86
N GLY A 123 -0.88 0.22 -13.71
CA GLY A 123 -0.72 -1.15 -13.27
C GLY A 123 -1.45 -1.48 -11.98
N VAL A 124 -1.31 -2.74 -11.59
CA VAL A 124 -1.97 -3.33 -10.41
C VAL A 124 -0.97 -4.20 -9.66
N TYR A 125 -0.97 -4.07 -8.35
CA TYR A 125 -0.34 -5.01 -7.43
C TYR A 125 -1.42 -5.79 -6.68
N ARG A 126 -1.31 -7.10 -6.63
CA ARG A 126 -2.17 -7.98 -5.83
C ARG A 126 -1.41 -8.44 -4.60
N LYS A 127 -1.99 -8.24 -3.43
CA LYS A 127 -1.38 -8.55 -2.13
C LYS A 127 -0.83 -9.97 -2.07
N VAL A 128 0.43 -10.12 -1.69
CA VAL A 128 1.11 -11.41 -1.61
C VAL A 128 0.87 -12.07 -0.25
N HIS A 129 0.94 -11.32 0.85
CA HIS A 129 0.73 -11.86 2.18
C HIS A 129 -0.64 -11.45 2.72
N ALA A 130 -1.52 -12.41 2.92
CA ALA A 130 -2.85 -12.22 3.49
C ALA A 130 -2.84 -12.58 4.99
N PRO A 131 -3.18 -11.66 5.91
CA PRO A 131 -3.32 -11.96 7.33
C PRO A 131 -4.66 -12.61 7.64
N GLY A 132 -4.69 -13.53 8.61
CA GLY A 132 -5.90 -14.05 9.21
C GLY A 132 -6.97 -14.45 8.18
N ASP A 133 -8.17 -13.93 8.35
CA ASP A 133 -9.33 -14.31 7.53
C ASP A 133 -9.33 -13.73 6.12
N GLU A 134 -8.47 -12.76 5.80
CA GLU A 134 -8.23 -12.36 4.39
C GLU A 134 -7.91 -13.55 3.49
N TYR A 135 -7.21 -14.53 4.05
CA TYR A 135 -6.83 -15.74 3.34
C TYR A 135 -8.03 -16.54 2.79
N HIS A 136 -9.18 -16.41 3.42
CA HIS A 136 -10.40 -17.12 2.99
C HIS A 136 -11.19 -16.33 1.94
N VAL A 137 -10.98 -15.03 1.81
CA VAL A 137 -11.68 -14.16 0.86
C VAL A 137 -10.85 -13.91 -0.38
N PHE A 138 -9.58 -13.59 -0.20
CA PHE A 138 -8.71 -13.11 -1.28
C PHE A 138 -7.66 -14.14 -1.64
N ARG A 139 -7.48 -14.33 -2.94
CA ARG A 139 -6.33 -15.07 -3.46
C ARG A 139 -5.07 -14.22 -3.33
N GLN A 140 -3.98 -14.84 -2.97
CA GLN A 140 -2.67 -14.21 -2.89
C GLN A 140 -2.11 -13.91 -4.28
N GLY A 141 -1.46 -12.74 -4.41
CA GLY A 141 -0.61 -12.37 -5.54
C GLY A 141 0.66 -13.21 -5.57
N LYS A 142 1.47 -13.03 -6.63
CA LYS A 142 2.70 -13.81 -6.85
C LYS A 142 3.89 -12.95 -7.24
N ASP A 143 3.69 -11.66 -7.47
CA ASP A 143 4.68 -10.78 -8.05
C ASP A 143 4.85 -9.50 -7.24
N TRP A 144 6.05 -8.94 -7.30
CA TRP A 144 6.41 -7.65 -6.77
C TRP A 144 6.70 -6.69 -7.94
N PRO A 145 5.65 -6.07 -8.53
CA PRO A 145 5.84 -5.19 -9.67
C PRO A 145 6.44 -3.85 -9.27
N VAL A 146 7.21 -3.28 -10.18
CA VAL A 146 7.65 -1.89 -10.13
C VAL A 146 7.20 -1.17 -11.40
N PHE A 147 6.94 0.12 -11.28
CA PHE A 147 6.36 0.92 -12.36
C PHE A 147 7.22 2.16 -12.60
N ASP A 148 7.75 2.28 -13.80
CA ASP A 148 8.48 3.47 -14.21
C ASP A 148 7.50 4.60 -14.53
N THR A 149 7.71 5.76 -13.91
CA THR A 149 6.90 6.95 -14.07
C THR A 149 7.77 8.20 -14.22
N GLU A 150 7.18 9.33 -14.60
CA GLU A 150 7.90 10.61 -14.63
C GLU A 150 8.43 11.06 -13.27
N ILE A 151 7.83 10.59 -12.19
CA ILE A 151 8.23 10.94 -10.81
C ILE A 151 9.21 9.94 -10.20
N GLY A 152 9.61 8.90 -10.94
CA GLY A 152 10.53 7.85 -10.52
C GLY A 152 9.93 6.46 -10.63
N CYS A 153 10.70 5.45 -10.25
CA CYS A 153 10.25 4.06 -10.23
C CYS A 153 9.50 3.78 -8.91
N LEU A 154 8.24 3.40 -9.00
CA LEU A 154 7.34 3.14 -7.89
C LEU A 154 7.23 1.63 -7.65
N GLY A 155 7.37 1.20 -6.40
CA GLY A 155 7.10 -0.17 -5.96
C GLY A 155 5.87 -0.20 -5.06
N LEU A 156 4.96 -1.16 -5.29
CA LEU A 156 3.73 -1.29 -4.50
C LEU A 156 3.77 -2.54 -3.64
N HIS A 157 3.31 -2.41 -2.39
CA HIS A 157 2.94 -3.52 -1.52
C HIS A 157 1.77 -3.09 -0.64
N ILE A 158 1.12 -4.01 0.09
CA ILE A 158 -0.10 -3.73 0.85
C ILE A 158 0.04 -4.23 2.28
N CYS A 159 -0.20 -3.34 3.26
CA CYS A 159 -0.47 -3.63 4.67
C CYS A 159 0.44 -4.72 5.27
N TYR A 160 -0.04 -5.94 5.37
CA TYR A 160 0.65 -7.07 6.00
C TYR A 160 2.00 -7.40 5.36
N ASP A 161 2.20 -7.05 4.09
CA ASP A 161 3.49 -7.16 3.40
C ASP A 161 4.60 -6.37 4.13
N LEU A 162 4.23 -5.33 4.88
CA LEU A 162 5.15 -4.54 5.70
C LEU A 162 5.93 -5.38 6.73
N ARG A 163 5.34 -6.48 7.22
CA ARG A 163 5.99 -7.36 8.19
C ARG A 163 7.16 -8.14 7.61
N PHE A 164 7.18 -8.30 6.29
CA PHE A 164 8.16 -9.09 5.56
C PHE A 164 9.22 -8.18 4.94
N PRO A 165 10.45 -8.13 5.49
CA PRO A 165 11.51 -7.29 4.93
C PRO A 165 11.85 -7.65 3.49
N GLU A 166 11.61 -8.89 3.09
CA GLU A 166 11.80 -9.41 1.74
C GLU A 166 10.96 -8.65 0.72
N ALA A 167 9.72 -8.28 1.05
CA ALA A 167 8.82 -7.56 0.17
C ALA A 167 9.40 -6.22 -0.30
N ALA A 168 9.78 -5.37 0.65
CA ALA A 168 10.39 -4.08 0.35
C ALA A 168 11.77 -4.23 -0.33
N ARG A 169 12.54 -5.26 0.07
CA ARG A 169 13.84 -5.57 -0.53
C ARG A 169 13.70 -5.98 -2.00
N GLU A 170 12.74 -6.81 -2.35
CA GLU A 170 12.46 -7.20 -3.73
C GLU A 170 12.11 -6.00 -4.60
N LEU A 171 11.22 -5.13 -4.14
CA LEU A 171 10.88 -3.90 -4.84
C LEU A 171 12.10 -3.00 -5.06
N ALA A 172 12.92 -2.82 -4.02
CA ALA A 172 14.12 -2.00 -4.08
C ALA A 172 15.17 -2.58 -5.04
N LEU A 173 15.36 -3.90 -5.07
CA LEU A 173 16.26 -4.58 -6.00
C LEU A 173 15.78 -4.47 -7.45
N LYS A 174 14.48 -4.44 -7.68
CA LYS A 174 13.88 -4.21 -9.00
C LYS A 174 13.90 -2.76 -9.45
N GLY A 175 14.39 -1.85 -8.61
CA GLY A 175 14.58 -0.47 -9.03
C GLY A 175 13.68 0.55 -8.34
N ALA A 176 12.73 0.15 -7.48
CA ALA A 176 11.87 1.09 -6.79
C ALA A 176 12.68 2.17 -6.05
N GLN A 177 12.29 3.41 -6.24
CA GLN A 177 12.84 4.60 -5.58
C GLN A 177 11.88 5.13 -4.52
N ILE A 178 10.60 4.88 -4.75
CA ILE A 178 9.50 5.16 -3.84
C ILE A 178 8.77 3.85 -3.62
N ILE A 179 8.68 3.39 -2.38
CA ILE A 179 7.90 2.23 -1.98
C ILE A 179 6.60 2.74 -1.36
N ILE A 180 5.48 2.21 -1.81
CA ILE A 180 4.14 2.68 -1.47
C ILE A 180 3.37 1.58 -0.77
N LEU A 181 2.72 1.90 0.36
CA LEU A 181 1.97 1.01 1.22
C LEU A 181 0.56 1.54 1.48
N PRO A 182 -0.46 1.21 0.68
CA PRO A 182 -1.83 1.23 1.15
C PRO A 182 -2.03 0.25 2.30
N THR A 183 -2.65 0.69 3.40
CA THR A 183 -2.80 -0.15 4.59
C THR A 183 -4.11 0.12 5.35
N ALA A 184 -4.55 -0.87 6.10
CA ALA A 184 -5.63 -0.84 7.08
C ALA A 184 -5.08 -1.39 8.41
N TRP A 185 -4.02 -0.75 8.92
CA TRP A 185 -3.25 -1.24 10.07
C TRP A 185 -3.99 -1.03 11.37
N PRO A 186 -4.25 -2.09 12.16
CA PRO A 186 -4.98 -2.00 13.41
C PRO A 186 -4.23 -1.21 14.49
N GLN A 187 -5.00 -0.49 15.32
CA GLN A 187 -4.48 0.34 16.39
C GLN A 187 -3.70 -0.44 17.46
N ASN A 188 -4.14 -1.65 17.79
CA ASN A 188 -3.51 -2.48 18.83
C ASN A 188 -2.10 -2.97 18.48
N VAL A 189 -1.68 -2.85 17.24
CA VAL A 189 -0.34 -3.19 16.75
C VAL A 189 0.39 -1.98 16.14
N GLY A 190 -0.01 -0.76 16.50
CA GLY A 190 0.56 0.49 15.99
C GLY A 190 2.07 0.62 16.23
N ALA A 191 2.59 0.17 17.39
CA ALA A 191 4.03 0.18 17.67
C ALA A 191 4.86 -0.62 16.65
N GLN A 192 4.29 -1.69 16.06
CA GLN A 192 4.95 -2.44 14.99
C GLN A 192 4.96 -1.67 13.67
N TYR A 193 3.89 -0.93 13.38
CA TYR A 193 3.83 -0.05 12.23
C TYR A 193 4.93 1.03 12.30
N ASP A 194 5.06 1.71 13.46
CA ASP A 194 6.09 2.73 13.72
C ASP A 194 7.52 2.23 13.54
N LEU A 195 7.75 0.96 13.82
CA LEU A 195 9.05 0.34 13.65
C LEU A 195 9.30 -0.06 12.20
N PHE A 196 8.32 -0.74 11.59
CA PHE A 196 8.53 -1.41 10.32
C PHE A 196 8.56 -0.42 9.13
N ASP A 197 7.67 0.57 9.08
CA ASP A 197 7.64 1.52 7.98
C ASP A 197 8.96 2.30 7.86
N ARG A 198 9.51 2.74 8.99
CA ARG A 198 10.81 3.42 9.06
C ARG A 198 11.98 2.49 8.73
N ALA A 199 11.91 1.25 9.18
CA ALA A 199 12.92 0.25 8.87
C ALA A 199 12.96 -0.04 7.37
N ARG A 200 11.79 -0.24 6.72
CA ARG A 200 11.71 -0.49 5.27
C ARG A 200 12.26 0.66 4.45
N ALA A 201 12.03 1.91 4.87
CA ALA A 201 12.64 3.08 4.24
C ALA A 201 14.18 3.04 4.35
N ALA A 202 14.70 2.88 5.57
CA ALA A 202 16.12 2.99 5.88
C ALA A 202 16.96 1.84 5.31
N GLU A 203 16.51 0.60 5.46
CA GLU A 203 17.25 -0.58 5.00
C GLU A 203 17.27 -0.73 3.48
N ASN A 204 16.38 -0.04 2.76
CA ASN A 204 16.29 -0.03 1.30
C ASN A 204 16.71 1.30 0.67
N GLU A 205 17.07 2.31 1.48
CA GLU A 205 17.44 3.66 1.02
C GLU A 205 16.42 4.26 0.03
N CYS A 206 15.12 3.97 0.26
CA CYS A 206 14.01 4.41 -0.56
C CYS A 206 13.12 5.40 0.20
N TRP A 207 12.45 6.28 -0.52
CA TRP A 207 11.29 6.96 0.02
C TRP A 207 10.20 5.93 0.28
N PHE A 208 9.50 6.08 1.41
CA PHE A 208 8.44 5.17 1.80
C PHE A 208 7.17 5.97 2.11
N LEU A 209 6.09 5.64 1.44
CA LEU A 209 4.80 6.29 1.60
C LEU A 209 3.79 5.28 2.11
N SER A 210 3.29 5.47 3.31
CA SER A 210 2.20 4.65 3.86
C SER A 210 0.93 5.47 3.96
N SER A 211 -0.19 4.90 3.51
CA SER A 211 -1.51 5.49 3.60
C SER A 211 -2.41 4.53 4.35
N ASN A 212 -2.84 4.93 5.55
CA ASN A 212 -3.59 4.09 6.47
C ASN A 212 -5.04 4.54 6.62
N GLN A 213 -5.91 3.61 6.94
CA GLN A 213 -7.24 3.94 7.42
C GLN A 213 -7.19 4.56 8.82
N VAL A 214 -8.24 5.31 9.16
CA VAL A 214 -8.44 5.95 10.47
C VAL A 214 -9.82 5.64 11.02
N GLY A 215 -10.00 5.92 12.31
CA GLY A 215 -11.28 5.70 13.01
C GLY A 215 -11.60 4.21 13.16
N THR A 216 -12.87 3.91 13.32
CA THR A 216 -13.37 2.53 13.44
C THR A 216 -14.17 2.17 12.20
N CYS A 217 -14.03 0.94 11.70
CA CYS A 217 -14.84 0.48 10.59
C CYS A 217 -16.34 0.58 10.93
N ASP A 218 -17.18 0.75 9.93
CA ASP A 218 -18.62 0.99 10.10
C ASP A 218 -19.39 -0.17 10.78
N GLN A 219 -18.77 -1.35 10.87
CA GLN A 219 -19.27 -2.47 11.69
C GLN A 219 -18.72 -2.48 13.12
N GLY A 220 -17.90 -1.48 13.50
CA GLY A 220 -17.45 -1.24 14.88
C GLY A 220 -16.45 -2.24 15.45
N GLN A 221 -15.84 -3.09 14.64
CA GLN A 221 -15.01 -4.19 15.12
C GLN A 221 -13.51 -3.92 15.01
N LEU A 222 -13.10 -3.12 14.03
CA LEU A 222 -11.71 -2.84 13.76
C LEU A 222 -11.46 -1.34 13.86
N THR A 223 -10.58 -0.94 14.76
CA THR A 223 -10.10 0.45 14.88
C THR A 223 -8.70 0.54 14.28
N TYR A 224 -8.50 1.53 13.42
CA TYR A 224 -7.27 1.73 12.67
C TYR A 224 -6.35 2.71 13.37
N TYR A 225 -5.04 2.53 13.15
CA TYR A 225 -4.00 3.31 13.81
C TYR A 225 -3.85 4.72 13.23
N GLY A 226 -4.26 4.97 11.98
CA GLY A 226 -3.97 6.23 11.31
C GLY A 226 -2.52 6.38 10.93
N HIS A 227 -1.94 7.57 11.17
CA HIS A 227 -0.54 7.86 10.92
C HIS A 227 -0.08 7.53 9.49
N SER A 228 -0.82 8.04 8.48
CA SER A 228 -0.34 8.00 7.10
C SER A 228 0.91 8.86 6.96
N ARG A 229 2.00 8.32 6.38
CA ARG A 229 3.33 8.92 6.49
C ARG A 229 4.08 9.01 5.18
N ILE A 230 4.92 10.03 5.10
CA ILE A 230 6.01 10.13 4.13
C ILE A 230 7.33 10.03 4.90
N ILE A 231 8.12 9.02 4.58
CA ILE A 231 9.35 8.67 5.28
C ILE A 231 10.53 8.77 4.31
N GLY A 232 11.56 9.48 4.74
CA GLY A 232 12.78 9.63 3.95
C GLY A 232 13.69 8.40 3.99
N PRO A 233 14.65 8.31 3.06
CA PRO A 233 15.55 7.15 2.92
C PRO A 233 16.44 6.84 4.13
N LEU A 234 16.43 7.69 5.14
CA LEU A 234 17.12 7.45 6.42
C LEU A 234 16.19 6.96 7.53
N GLY A 235 14.91 6.70 7.22
CA GLY A 235 13.90 6.30 8.19
C GLY A 235 13.34 7.47 9.03
N ASN A 236 13.61 8.71 8.65
CA ASN A 236 13.03 9.87 9.29
C ASN A 236 11.62 10.16 8.75
N ILE A 237 10.66 10.35 9.63
CA ILE A 237 9.32 10.79 9.26
C ILE A 237 9.42 12.27 8.80
N VAL A 238 8.96 12.52 7.57
CA VAL A 238 8.97 13.87 6.95
C VAL A 238 7.60 14.52 7.08
N ALA A 239 6.53 13.72 6.95
CA ALA A 239 5.15 14.15 7.15
C ALA A 239 4.32 13.01 7.73
N ASP A 240 3.31 13.34 8.54
CA ASP A 240 2.41 12.41 9.23
C ASP A 240 1.04 13.07 9.37
N THR A 241 -0.04 12.33 9.13
CA THR A 241 -1.42 12.83 9.30
C THR A 241 -1.89 12.84 10.74
N GLY A 242 -1.23 12.08 11.62
CA GLY A 242 -1.76 11.76 12.94
C GLY A 242 -2.90 10.73 12.89
N GLU A 243 -3.77 10.77 13.89
CA GLU A 243 -4.84 9.78 14.11
C GLU A 243 -6.16 10.13 13.39
N ASP A 244 -6.27 11.33 12.84
CA ASP A 244 -7.50 11.84 12.21
C ASP A 244 -7.48 11.72 10.68
N GLU A 245 -8.67 11.80 10.07
CA GLU A 245 -8.82 11.85 8.62
C GLU A 245 -8.19 13.15 8.07
N GLY A 246 -7.27 13.01 7.11
CA GLY A 246 -6.55 14.16 6.58
C GLY A 246 -5.51 13.82 5.54
N LEU A 247 -4.79 14.84 5.09
CA LEU A 247 -3.75 14.78 4.07
C LEU A 247 -2.41 15.28 4.63
N ALA A 248 -1.36 14.47 4.49
CA ALA A 248 0.01 14.90 4.73
C ALA A 248 0.78 15.02 3.40
N THR A 249 1.61 16.05 3.27
CA THR A 249 2.41 16.30 2.06
C THR A 249 3.85 16.61 2.40
N ALA A 250 4.76 16.24 1.50
CA ALA A 250 6.17 16.60 1.60
C ALA A 250 6.77 16.91 0.23
N GLU A 251 7.62 17.92 0.17
CA GLU A 251 8.47 18.19 -0.98
C GLU A 251 9.72 17.30 -0.94
N VAL A 252 9.97 16.61 -2.03
CA VAL A 252 11.06 15.65 -2.15
C VAL A 252 12.00 16.08 -3.27
N PRO A 253 13.31 16.21 -3.02
CA PRO A 253 14.27 16.53 -4.06
C PRO A 253 14.34 15.43 -5.12
N ARG A 254 14.20 15.79 -6.39
CA ARG A 254 14.23 14.84 -7.53
C ARG A 254 15.58 14.12 -7.66
N ASP A 255 16.66 14.79 -7.31
CA ASP A 255 18.00 14.20 -7.36
C ASP A 255 18.20 13.12 -6.28
N ARG A 256 17.47 13.21 -5.17
CA ARG A 256 17.49 12.21 -4.10
C ARG A 256 16.65 10.97 -4.40
N LEU A 257 15.69 11.07 -5.32
CA LEU A 257 14.95 9.88 -5.79
C LEU A 257 15.85 8.91 -6.55
N ARG A 258 16.95 9.40 -7.13
CA ARG A 258 17.86 8.62 -8.00
C ARG A 258 19.18 8.19 -7.35
N ARG A 259 19.48 8.67 -6.12
CA ARG A 259 20.75 8.38 -5.45
C ARG A 259 20.54 7.39 -4.31
N ARG A 260 21.10 6.17 -4.50
CA ARG A 260 21.12 5.11 -3.51
C ARG A 260 22.52 4.91 -2.93
N GLN A 261 23.24 6.01 -2.66
CA GLN A 261 24.61 5.94 -2.13
C GLN A 261 24.80 6.97 -1.02
N TRP A 262 25.27 6.50 0.13
CA TRP A 262 25.66 7.31 1.26
C TRP A 262 27.18 7.22 1.43
N GLY A 263 27.91 8.18 0.86
CA GLY A 263 29.37 8.19 0.91
C GLY A 263 29.98 6.95 0.24
N THR A 264 30.82 6.22 0.98
CA THR A 264 31.48 4.99 0.51
C THR A 264 30.65 3.72 0.73
N LEU A 265 29.59 3.80 1.56
CA LEU A 265 28.71 2.67 1.85
C LEU A 265 27.66 2.53 0.75
N ASN A 266 27.44 1.31 0.30
CA ASN A 266 26.42 0.99 -0.69
C ASN A 266 25.83 -0.37 -0.36
N ILE A 267 24.71 -0.40 0.35
CA ILE A 267 24.09 -1.63 0.84
C ILE A 267 23.71 -2.59 -0.28
N PHE A 268 23.36 -2.10 -1.48
CA PHE A 268 23.01 -2.96 -2.61
C PHE A 268 24.24 -3.61 -3.25
N ARG A 269 25.37 -2.89 -3.36
CA ARG A 269 26.65 -3.43 -3.83
C ARG A 269 27.26 -4.39 -2.81
N ASP A 270 27.13 -4.05 -1.52
CA ASP A 270 27.84 -4.74 -0.43
C ASP A 270 27.06 -5.98 0.07
N ARG A 271 25.86 -6.24 -0.48
CA ARG A 271 25.11 -7.48 -0.20
C ARG A 271 25.88 -8.73 -0.62
N ARG A 272 25.66 -9.80 0.13
CA ARG A 272 26.25 -11.12 -0.12
C ARG A 272 25.15 -12.17 -0.40
N PRO A 273 24.44 -12.10 -1.59
CA PRO A 273 23.27 -12.94 -1.89
C PRO A 273 23.56 -14.44 -1.75
N GLU A 274 24.79 -14.85 -2.03
CA GLU A 274 25.27 -16.23 -1.91
C GLU A 274 25.23 -16.78 -0.47
N THR A 275 25.05 -15.91 0.53
CA THR A 275 24.94 -16.29 1.95
C THR A 275 23.52 -16.33 2.45
N TYR A 276 22.53 -15.94 1.64
CA TYR A 276 21.10 -15.82 2.02
C TYR A 276 20.24 -16.95 1.45
N THR A 277 20.80 -18.11 1.19
CA THR A 277 20.13 -19.21 0.48
C THR A 277 18.88 -19.74 1.21
N SER A 278 18.84 -19.64 2.54
CA SER A 278 17.70 -20.06 3.36
C SER A 278 16.46 -19.18 3.15
N LEU A 279 16.59 -17.92 2.69
CA LEU A 279 15.44 -17.04 2.45
C LEU A 279 14.54 -17.52 1.31
N ALA A 280 15.02 -18.36 0.43
CA ALA A 280 14.28 -18.95 -0.69
C ALA A 280 13.92 -20.43 -0.47
N SER A 281 14.20 -20.98 0.72
CA SER A 281 13.93 -22.38 1.03
C SER A 281 12.55 -22.57 1.67
N GLU A 282 11.78 -23.53 1.18
CA GLU A 282 10.53 -23.95 1.78
C GLU A 282 10.73 -24.81 3.04
N ASP A 283 11.95 -25.31 3.29
CA ASP A 283 12.26 -26.32 4.32
C ASP A 283 12.34 -25.75 5.75
N ILE A 284 12.20 -24.45 5.95
CA ILE A 284 12.41 -23.80 7.25
C ILE A 284 11.35 -24.14 8.28
N TYR A 285 10.14 -24.51 7.87
CA TYR A 285 9.06 -24.89 8.79
C TYR A 285 9.39 -26.07 9.72
N HIS A 286 10.32 -26.94 9.34
CA HIS A 286 10.73 -28.09 10.15
C HIS A 286 11.63 -27.72 11.34
N ALA A 287 12.24 -26.54 11.33
CA ALA A 287 13.16 -26.11 12.40
C ALA A 287 12.44 -25.48 13.62
N LEU A 288 11.20 -25.05 13.49
CA LEU A 288 10.50 -24.29 14.54
C LEU A 288 9.53 -25.13 15.38
N GLY A 289 9.29 -26.41 15.01
CA GLY A 289 8.31 -27.27 15.68
C GLY A 289 6.85 -26.78 15.47
N PRO A 290 5.85 -27.55 15.93
CA PRO A 290 4.47 -27.09 15.87
C PRO A 290 4.33 -25.85 16.78
N THR A 291 3.89 -24.73 16.21
CA THR A 291 3.49 -23.56 16.98
C THR A 291 2.30 -23.97 17.85
N GLU A 292 2.48 -23.98 19.17
CA GLU A 292 1.35 -23.94 20.08
C GLU A 292 0.55 -22.68 19.76
N THR A 293 -0.67 -22.85 19.29
CA THR A 293 -1.61 -21.75 19.13
C THR A 293 -2.00 -21.30 20.53
N GLU A 294 -1.19 -20.43 21.12
CA GLU A 294 -1.65 -19.66 22.26
C GLU A 294 -2.77 -18.75 21.77
N SER A 295 -3.95 -18.96 22.33
CA SER A 295 -5.11 -18.08 22.17
C SER A 295 -4.73 -16.69 22.67
N LEU A 296 -4.52 -15.75 21.74
CA LEU A 296 -4.49 -14.32 22.03
C LEU A 296 -5.89 -13.77 22.19
#